data_358f28faa1c0e982af47202fb5082666
#
_entry.id   358f28faa1c0e982af47202fb5082666
#
_cell.length_a   1.000
_cell.length_b   1.000
_cell.length_c   1.000
_cell.angle_alpha   90.00
_cell.angle_beta   90.00
_cell.angle_gamma   90.00
#
_symmetry.space_group_name_H-M   'P 1'
#
loop_
_entity.id
_entity.type
_entity.pdbx_description
1 polymer ?
#
loop_
_entity_poly.entity_id
_entity_poly.type
_entity_poly.pdbx_seq_one_letter_code
_entity_poly.pdbx_strand_id
1 'polypeptide(L)'
;MSTEFQEQIYRHTTASCTRSWRERRGRYLLEGTRCKECGAVHFPRRTVCSTCNSRNLEHCQHPATGTIVMVNICWQATGVHFGYGENIPRISTVIRLDDGVTILAEVTDTELDKIVAGARVEMVLKKLHRESNSTWMYGYKFVVIEGGELGDGE
;
A
#
# COMPACT_ATOMS: atom_id res chain seq x y z
N MET A 1 22.18 -21.09 26.17
CA MET A 1 22.78 -19.99 25.38
C MET A 1 21.76 -19.64 24.33
N SER A 2 21.24 -18.41 24.37
CA SER A 2 20.14 -17.97 23.53
C SER A 2 20.58 -17.94 22.06
N THR A 3 19.83 -18.61 21.20
CA THR A 3 20.04 -18.67 19.75
C THR A 3 19.75 -17.32 19.06
N GLU A 4 19.17 -16.36 19.80
CA GLU A 4 18.79 -15.04 19.27
C GLU A 4 19.97 -14.24 18.68
N PHE A 5 21.15 -14.36 19.24
CA PHE A 5 22.30 -13.60 18.77
C PHE A 5 22.86 -14.15 17.44
N GLN A 6 22.83 -15.45 17.25
CA GLN A 6 23.26 -16.08 15.99
C GLN A 6 22.28 -15.81 14.84
N GLU A 7 21.00 -15.79 15.14
CA GLU A 7 19.98 -15.49 14.14
C GLU A 7 20.09 -14.06 13.57
N GLN A 8 20.50 -13.09 14.37
CA GLN A 8 20.69 -11.71 13.91
C GLN A 8 21.89 -11.55 12.94
N ILE A 9 22.93 -12.35 13.10
CA ILE A 9 24.13 -12.27 12.25
C ILE A 9 23.87 -12.85 10.85
N TYR A 10 22.99 -13.86 10.73
CA TYR A 10 22.71 -14.54 9.47
C TYR A 10 21.43 -14.07 8.77
N ARG A 11 20.71 -13.10 9.34
CA ARG A 11 19.49 -12.56 8.73
C ARG A 11 19.81 -11.59 7.61
N HIS A 12 19.62 -12.04 6.39
CA HIS A 12 19.71 -11.18 5.23
C HIS A 12 18.46 -10.33 5.08
N THR A 13 18.64 -9.05 4.71
CA THR A 13 17.48 -8.24 4.32
C THR A 13 16.95 -8.74 2.98
N THR A 14 15.64 -8.94 2.88
CA THR A 14 14.97 -9.31 1.63
C THR A 14 14.81 -8.10 0.72
N ALA A 15 14.85 -6.88 1.28
CA ALA A 15 14.73 -5.64 0.53
C ALA A 15 16.12 -5.10 0.14
N SER A 16 16.31 -4.92 -1.16
CA SER A 16 17.50 -4.21 -1.67
C SER A 16 17.44 -2.72 -1.30
N CYS A 17 18.51 -2.18 -0.69
CA CYS A 17 18.62 -0.77 -0.35
C CYS A 17 18.40 0.14 -1.57
N THR A 18 18.97 -0.23 -2.72
CA THR A 18 18.81 0.51 -3.98
C THR A 18 17.38 0.50 -4.50
N ARG A 19 16.66 -0.62 -4.35
CA ARG A 19 15.26 -0.71 -4.69
C ARG A 19 14.41 0.14 -3.76
N SER A 20 14.62 0.02 -2.45
CA SER A 20 13.90 0.80 -1.44
C SER A 20 14.07 2.29 -1.65
N TRP A 21 15.29 2.74 -2.02
CA TRP A 21 15.56 4.14 -2.33
C TRP A 21 14.84 4.61 -3.59
N ARG A 22 14.84 3.82 -4.67
CA ARG A 22 14.16 4.16 -5.93
C ARG A 22 12.64 4.21 -5.79
N GLU A 23 12.05 3.31 -4.99
CA GLU A 23 10.60 3.18 -4.82
C GLU A 23 10.04 4.03 -3.67
N ARG A 24 10.90 4.73 -2.92
CA ARG A 24 10.49 5.46 -1.70
C ARG A 24 9.35 6.45 -1.93
N ARG A 25 9.36 7.17 -3.06
CA ARG A 25 8.34 8.18 -3.35
C ARG A 25 6.97 7.56 -3.63
N GLY A 26 6.92 6.46 -4.36
CA GLY A 26 5.69 5.68 -4.52
C GLY A 26 5.19 5.13 -3.19
N ARG A 27 6.10 4.61 -2.36
CA ARG A 27 5.78 3.99 -1.08
C ARG A 27 5.35 4.99 0.00
N TYR A 28 5.89 6.20 -0.01
CA TYR A 28 5.63 7.20 1.03
C TYR A 28 4.69 8.32 0.60
N LEU A 29 4.60 8.61 -0.69
CA LEU A 29 3.86 9.75 -1.23
C LEU A 29 2.84 9.37 -2.30
N LEU A 30 2.61 8.07 -2.56
CA LEU A 30 1.78 7.61 -3.67
C LEU A 30 2.17 8.23 -5.01
N GLU A 31 3.48 8.42 -5.26
CA GLU A 31 3.94 8.94 -6.54
C GLU A 31 3.84 7.86 -7.63
N GLY A 32 3.14 8.18 -8.68
CA GLY A 32 3.02 7.39 -9.89
C GLY A 32 3.48 8.15 -11.13
N THR A 33 2.85 7.86 -12.26
CA THR A 33 3.12 8.54 -13.53
C THR A 33 1.84 8.84 -14.28
N ARG A 34 1.83 9.99 -14.99
CA ARG A 34 0.77 10.37 -15.92
C ARG A 34 1.33 10.40 -17.33
N CYS A 35 0.60 9.85 -18.28
CA CYS A 35 0.96 9.93 -19.69
C CYS A 35 0.58 11.29 -20.26
N LYS A 36 1.53 11.98 -20.92
CA LYS A 36 1.30 13.28 -21.55
C LYS A 36 0.48 13.18 -22.85
N GLU A 37 0.47 12.00 -23.48
CA GLU A 37 -0.22 11.80 -24.75
C GLU A 37 -1.71 11.47 -24.56
N CYS A 38 -2.04 10.53 -23.66
CA CYS A 38 -3.41 10.06 -23.47
C CYS A 38 -4.01 10.42 -22.11
N GLY A 39 -3.26 11.07 -21.23
CA GLY A 39 -3.71 11.46 -19.89
C GLY A 39 -3.83 10.31 -18.87
N ALA A 40 -3.62 9.05 -19.27
CA ALA A 40 -3.76 7.91 -18.38
C ALA A 40 -2.80 8.00 -17.21
N VAL A 41 -3.29 7.69 -16.02
CA VAL A 41 -2.51 7.67 -14.76
C VAL A 41 -2.18 6.24 -14.35
N HIS A 42 -1.00 6.05 -13.77
CA HIS A 42 -0.48 4.72 -13.43
C HIS A 42 0.17 4.72 -12.05
N PHE A 43 -0.20 3.72 -11.25
CA PHE A 43 0.47 3.39 -10.00
C PHE A 43 0.73 1.86 -9.93
N PRO A 44 1.92 1.41 -9.52
CA PRO A 44 3.15 2.17 -9.31
C PRO A 44 3.68 2.81 -10.60
N ARG A 45 4.66 3.71 -10.49
CA ARG A 45 5.23 4.43 -11.63
C ARG A 45 5.71 3.49 -12.73
N ARG A 46 5.49 3.88 -13.99
CA ARG A 46 5.89 3.14 -15.18
C ARG A 46 6.77 3.98 -16.07
N THR A 47 7.53 3.33 -16.96
CA THR A 47 8.35 3.97 -17.99
C THR A 47 7.67 3.98 -19.36
N VAL A 48 6.61 3.18 -19.51
CA VAL A 48 5.81 3.08 -20.74
C VAL A 48 4.34 3.07 -20.34
N CYS A 49 3.54 3.85 -21.04
CA CYS A 49 2.09 3.87 -20.84
C CYS A 49 1.46 2.55 -21.27
N SER A 50 0.60 1.96 -20.43
CA SER A 50 -0.11 0.73 -20.78
C SER A 50 -1.27 0.93 -21.75
N THR A 51 -1.73 2.18 -21.95
CA THR A 51 -2.86 2.50 -22.81
C THR A 51 -2.45 2.83 -24.22
N CYS A 52 -1.42 3.68 -24.41
CA CYS A 52 -0.99 4.17 -25.73
C CYS A 52 0.45 3.83 -26.10
N ASN A 53 1.16 3.05 -25.25
CA ASN A 53 2.56 2.67 -25.40
C ASN A 53 3.56 3.83 -25.52
N SER A 54 3.15 5.06 -25.23
CA SER A 54 4.03 6.22 -25.21
C SER A 54 5.06 6.11 -24.08
N ARG A 55 6.24 6.66 -24.30
CA ARG A 55 7.29 6.84 -23.27
C ARG A 55 7.30 8.26 -22.68
N ASN A 56 6.39 9.12 -23.14
CA ASN A 56 6.27 10.48 -22.67
C ASN A 56 5.40 10.53 -21.40
N LEU A 57 5.99 10.12 -20.28
CA LEU A 57 5.34 10.11 -18.97
C LEU A 57 6.00 11.12 -18.04
N GLU A 58 5.20 11.75 -17.22
CA GLU A 58 5.65 12.63 -16.14
C GLU A 58 5.29 12.03 -14.77
N HIS A 59 6.05 12.39 -13.75
CA HIS A 59 5.74 12.03 -12.37
C HIS A 59 4.51 12.80 -11.90
N CYS A 60 3.59 12.12 -11.26
CA CYS A 60 2.44 12.72 -10.60
C CYS A 60 2.23 12.10 -9.22
N GLN A 61 1.77 12.89 -8.28
CA GLN A 61 1.35 12.42 -6.97
C GLN A 61 -0.15 12.15 -7.03
N HIS A 62 -0.55 10.94 -6.59
CA HIS A 62 -1.96 10.57 -6.46
C HIS A 62 -2.56 11.17 -5.19
N PRO A 63 -3.89 11.36 -5.15
CA PRO A 63 -4.60 11.77 -3.94
C PRO A 63 -4.33 10.80 -2.78
N ALA A 64 -4.29 11.36 -1.57
CA ALA A 64 -4.17 10.56 -0.35
C ALA A 64 -5.50 9.91 0.07
N THR A 65 -6.61 10.29 -0.56
CA THR A 65 -7.96 9.84 -0.24
C THR A 65 -8.52 8.95 -1.33
N GLY A 66 -9.47 8.08 -0.94
CA GLY A 66 -10.12 7.16 -1.85
C GLY A 66 -11.30 6.45 -1.20
N THR A 67 -11.83 5.46 -1.90
CA THR A 67 -12.97 4.65 -1.47
C THR A 67 -12.61 3.17 -1.55
N ILE A 68 -12.99 2.41 -0.53
CA ILE A 68 -12.81 0.95 -0.51
C ILE A 68 -13.75 0.32 -1.54
N VAL A 69 -13.20 -0.45 -2.45
CA VAL A 69 -13.96 -1.23 -3.45
C VAL A 69 -14.20 -2.66 -2.97
N MET A 70 -13.18 -3.26 -2.35
CA MET A 70 -13.24 -4.65 -1.88
C MET A 70 -12.42 -4.81 -0.61
N VAL A 71 -12.90 -5.67 0.30
CA VAL A 71 -12.24 -6.01 1.56
C VAL A 71 -11.95 -7.49 1.60
N ASN A 72 -10.75 -7.86 2.03
CA ASN A 72 -10.36 -9.22 2.36
C ASN A 72 -9.70 -9.26 3.74
N ILE A 73 -10.29 -10.04 4.64
CA ILE A 73 -9.79 -10.22 6.02
C ILE A 73 -9.18 -11.61 6.13
N CYS A 74 -7.88 -11.67 6.37
CA CYS A 74 -7.14 -12.91 6.54
C CYS A 74 -6.80 -13.15 8.01
N TRP A 75 -7.34 -14.21 8.58
CA TRP A 75 -7.13 -14.61 9.97
C TRP A 75 -5.95 -15.59 10.14
N GLN A 76 -5.32 -15.98 9.06
CA GLN A 76 -4.18 -16.86 9.09
C GLN A 76 -2.86 -16.09 9.13
N ALA A 77 -1.88 -16.63 9.83
CA ALA A 77 -0.51 -16.11 9.88
C ALA A 77 0.23 -16.35 8.55
N THR A 78 -0.33 -15.85 7.44
CA THR A 78 0.30 -15.95 6.13
C THR A 78 1.46 -14.97 6.03
N GLY A 79 2.55 -15.39 5.42
CA GLY A 79 3.70 -14.51 5.20
C GLY A 79 4.60 -14.31 6.43
N VAL A 80 4.56 -15.21 7.40
CA VAL A 80 5.48 -15.20 8.57
C VAL A 80 6.94 -15.05 8.15
N HIS A 81 7.34 -15.77 7.09
CA HIS A 81 8.70 -15.70 6.53
C HIS A 81 9.05 -14.34 5.94
N PHE A 82 8.03 -13.53 5.59
CA PHE A 82 8.20 -12.17 5.06
C PHE A 82 7.97 -11.07 6.11
N GLY A 83 7.92 -11.43 7.39
CA GLY A 83 7.76 -10.48 8.49
C GLY A 83 6.34 -10.00 8.76
N TYR A 84 5.33 -10.66 8.20
CA TYR A 84 3.90 -10.32 8.41
C TYR A 84 3.22 -11.15 9.51
N GLY A 85 3.93 -11.99 10.23
CA GLY A 85 3.36 -12.91 11.20
C GLY A 85 2.68 -12.25 12.41
N GLU A 86 3.04 -11.00 12.71
CA GLU A 86 2.48 -10.25 13.83
C GLU A 86 1.17 -9.51 13.46
N ASN A 87 0.82 -9.44 12.17
CA ASN A 87 -0.34 -8.68 11.67
C ASN A 87 -1.54 -9.62 11.45
N ILE A 88 -2.21 -10.02 12.53
CA ILE A 88 -3.42 -10.88 12.48
C ILE A 88 -4.53 -10.21 13.28
N PRO A 89 -5.73 -9.99 12.68
CA PRO A 89 -6.08 -10.25 11.29
C PRO A 89 -5.38 -9.28 10.31
N ARG A 90 -5.00 -9.77 9.14
CA ARG A 90 -4.48 -8.93 8.06
C ARG A 90 -5.61 -8.48 7.16
N ILE A 91 -5.80 -7.17 7.06
CA ILE A 91 -6.89 -6.56 6.31
C ILE A 91 -6.31 -5.98 5.03
N SER A 92 -6.56 -6.66 3.92
CA SER A 92 -6.14 -6.21 2.58
C SER A 92 -7.34 -5.70 1.82
N THR A 93 -7.24 -4.48 1.29
CA THR A 93 -8.34 -3.82 0.60
C THR A 93 -7.93 -3.38 -0.79
N VAL A 94 -8.88 -3.37 -1.70
CA VAL A 94 -8.76 -2.71 -2.99
C VAL A 94 -9.38 -1.32 -2.82
N ILE A 95 -8.58 -0.28 -3.02
CA ILE A 95 -8.99 1.11 -2.85
C ILE A 95 -8.93 1.80 -4.21
N ARG A 96 -9.99 2.51 -4.57
CA ARG A 96 -10.01 3.43 -5.71
C ARG A 96 -9.73 4.82 -5.18
N LEU A 97 -8.60 5.38 -5.56
CA LEU A 97 -8.23 6.77 -5.26
C LEU A 97 -9.15 7.75 -6.00
N ASP A 98 -9.21 8.99 -5.54
CA ASP A 98 -10.11 10.01 -6.09
C ASP A 98 -9.77 10.41 -7.54
N ASP A 99 -8.59 10.08 -8.04
CA ASP A 99 -8.20 10.23 -9.45
C ASP A 99 -8.51 8.99 -10.32
N GLY A 100 -9.20 7.98 -9.75
CA GLY A 100 -9.62 6.76 -10.43
C GLY A 100 -8.61 5.63 -10.42
N VAL A 101 -7.39 5.84 -9.93
CA VAL A 101 -6.38 4.79 -9.81
C VAL A 101 -6.79 3.79 -8.74
N THR A 102 -6.66 2.50 -9.05
CA THR A 102 -6.97 1.42 -8.10
C THR A 102 -5.68 0.83 -7.56
N ILE A 103 -5.59 0.73 -6.24
CA ILE A 103 -4.42 0.19 -5.53
C ILE A 103 -4.84 -0.89 -4.54
N LEU A 104 -3.90 -1.79 -4.24
CA LEU A 104 -4.02 -2.73 -3.14
C LEU A 104 -3.31 -2.15 -1.92
N ALA A 105 -4.01 -2.06 -0.80
CA ALA A 105 -3.46 -1.51 0.44
C ALA A 105 -4.05 -2.21 1.67
N GLU A 106 -3.36 -2.06 2.81
CA GLU A 106 -3.86 -2.49 4.10
C GLU A 106 -4.59 -1.32 4.79
N VAL A 107 -5.72 -1.64 5.45
CA VAL A 107 -6.40 -0.72 6.36
C VAL A 107 -5.94 -1.02 7.79
N THR A 108 -5.74 0.03 8.57
CA THR A 108 -5.24 -0.03 9.95
C THR A 108 -5.99 0.96 10.85
N ASP A 109 -5.83 0.82 12.17
CA ASP A 109 -6.37 1.74 13.18
C ASP A 109 -7.88 2.00 13.03
N THR A 110 -8.61 1.00 12.55
CA THR A 110 -10.06 1.09 12.33
C THR A 110 -10.72 -0.18 12.85
N GLU A 111 -11.89 -0.05 13.46
CA GLU A 111 -12.72 -1.18 13.86
C GLU A 111 -13.16 -1.99 12.63
N LEU A 112 -13.21 -3.32 12.77
CA LEU A 112 -13.46 -4.22 11.64
C LEU A 112 -14.81 -4.00 10.97
N ASP A 113 -15.83 -3.63 11.74
CA ASP A 113 -17.19 -3.33 11.28
C ASP A 113 -17.29 -2.07 10.40
N LYS A 114 -16.35 -1.15 10.57
CA LYS A 114 -16.27 0.08 9.75
C LYS A 114 -15.52 -0.14 8.42
N ILE A 115 -14.83 -1.27 8.28
CA ILE A 115 -14.05 -1.58 7.08
C ILE A 115 -14.94 -2.31 6.08
N VAL A 116 -15.74 -1.55 5.36
CA VAL A 116 -16.70 -2.06 4.38
C VAL A 116 -16.47 -1.44 3.00
N ALA A 117 -16.96 -2.12 1.97
CA ALA A 117 -16.97 -1.53 0.62
C ALA A 117 -17.79 -0.24 0.62
N GLY A 118 -17.31 0.80 -0.05
CA GLY A 118 -17.91 2.13 -0.06
C GLY A 118 -17.36 3.08 1.02
N ALA A 119 -16.69 2.59 2.06
CA ALA A 119 -16.12 3.45 3.09
C ALA A 119 -15.02 4.36 2.51
N ARG A 120 -15.03 5.62 2.95
CA ARG A 120 -13.98 6.60 2.61
C ARG A 120 -12.73 6.36 3.45
N VAL A 121 -11.59 6.47 2.81
CA VAL A 121 -10.30 6.22 3.45
C VAL A 121 -9.28 7.30 3.12
N GLU A 122 -8.34 7.49 4.05
CA GLU A 122 -7.20 8.39 3.90
C GLU A 122 -5.90 7.65 4.15
N MET A 123 -4.87 8.02 3.38
CA MET A 123 -3.55 7.45 3.47
C MET A 123 -2.83 7.88 4.75
N VAL A 124 -2.24 6.92 5.44
CA VAL A 124 -1.34 7.14 6.58
C VAL A 124 -0.03 6.38 6.37
N LEU A 125 1.06 6.93 6.89
CA LEU A 125 2.36 6.25 6.85
C LEU A 125 2.52 5.39 8.11
N LYS A 126 2.63 4.08 7.93
CA LYS A 126 2.70 3.11 9.02
C LYS A 126 3.78 2.06 8.77
N LYS A 127 4.08 1.28 9.80
CA LYS A 127 4.88 0.07 9.70
C LYS A 127 4.16 -0.95 8.83
N LEU A 128 4.83 -1.50 7.82
CA LEU A 128 4.30 -2.55 6.96
C LEU A 128 4.60 -3.93 7.54
N HIS A 129 5.88 -4.22 7.71
CA HIS A 129 6.36 -5.50 8.23
C HIS A 129 7.77 -5.34 8.80
N ARG A 130 8.21 -6.34 9.53
CA ARG A 130 9.54 -6.43 10.07
C ARG A 130 10.39 -7.36 9.20
N GLU A 131 11.49 -6.85 8.69
CA GLU A 131 12.46 -7.63 7.93
C GLU A 131 13.16 -8.66 8.82
N SER A 132 13.73 -9.71 8.24
CA SER A 132 14.45 -10.76 8.97
C SER A 132 15.65 -10.22 9.78
N ASN A 133 16.24 -9.10 9.38
CA ASN A 133 17.29 -8.39 10.10
C ASN A 133 16.76 -7.47 11.22
N SER A 134 15.50 -7.59 11.58
CA SER A 134 14.79 -6.76 12.58
C SER A 134 14.55 -5.30 12.20
N THR A 135 14.83 -4.89 10.98
CA THR A 135 14.53 -3.54 10.47
C THR A 135 13.04 -3.42 10.14
N TRP A 136 12.42 -2.33 10.56
CA TRP A 136 11.04 -2.02 10.19
C TRP A 136 10.95 -1.37 8.83
N MET A 137 10.11 -1.93 7.97
CA MET A 137 9.73 -1.32 6.70
C MET A 137 8.47 -0.48 6.89
N TYR A 138 8.51 0.74 6.35
CA TYR A 138 7.39 1.69 6.39
C TYR A 138 6.81 1.85 4.99
N GLY A 139 5.54 2.21 4.94
CA GLY A 139 4.85 2.52 3.69
C GLY A 139 3.42 2.98 3.95
N TYR A 140 2.69 3.20 2.86
CA TYR A 140 1.31 3.62 2.95
C TYR A 140 0.43 2.49 3.47
N LYS A 141 -0.47 2.85 4.37
CA LYS A 141 -1.69 2.14 4.75
C LYS A 141 -2.83 3.14 4.71
N PHE A 142 -4.02 2.68 4.95
CA PHE A 142 -5.19 3.56 4.97
C PHE A 142 -5.93 3.42 6.28
N VAL A 143 -6.63 4.49 6.66
CA VAL A 143 -7.58 4.51 7.78
C VAL A 143 -8.94 4.94 7.24
N VAL A 144 -10.01 4.40 7.80
CA VAL A 144 -11.36 4.87 7.45
C VAL A 144 -11.58 6.25 8.10
N ILE A 145 -12.03 7.21 7.30
CA ILE A 145 -12.42 8.53 7.78
C ILE A 145 -13.93 8.52 8.08
N GLU A 146 -14.30 8.85 9.32
CA GLU A 146 -15.68 9.02 9.72
C GLU A 146 -16.24 10.31 9.09
N GLY A 147 -17.31 10.21 8.31
CA GLY A 147 -17.97 11.39 7.73
C GLY A 147 -18.32 11.34 6.24
N GLY A 148 -18.13 10.20 5.58
CA GLY A 148 -18.68 10.00 4.23
C GLY A 148 -20.08 9.41 4.31
N GLU A 149 -21.12 10.24 4.32
CA GLU A 149 -22.47 9.76 4.03
C GLU A 149 -22.45 9.08 2.67
N LEU A 150 -22.86 7.81 2.65
CA LEU A 150 -23.19 7.10 1.41
C LEU A 150 -24.31 7.91 0.74
N GLY A 151 -23.98 8.65 -0.31
CA GLY A 151 -25.01 9.18 -1.18
C GLY A 151 -25.79 8.00 -1.76
N ASP A 152 -27.01 7.85 -1.31
CA ASP A 152 -27.99 6.92 -1.88
C ASP A 152 -28.14 7.30 -3.36
N GLY A 153 -27.46 6.54 -4.21
CA GLY A 153 -27.67 6.60 -5.65
C GLY A 153 -28.92 5.79 -5.99
N GLU A 154 -30.00 6.48 -6.26
CA GLU A 154 -31.15 5.94 -7.00
C GLU A 154 -30.72 5.43 -8.38
#